data_772922773202e381325edf9fd860513c
#
_entry.id   772922773202e381325edf9fd860513c
#
_cell.length_a   1.000
_cell.length_b   1.000
_cell.length_c   1.000
_cell.angle_alpha   90.00
_cell.angle_beta   90.00
_cell.angle_gamma   90.00
#
_symmetry.space_group_name_H-M   'P 1'
#
loop_
_entity.id
_entity.type
_entity.pdbx_description
1 polymer ?
#
loop_
_entity_poly.entity_id
_entity_poly.type
_entity_poly.pdbx_seq_one_letter_code
_entity_poly.pdbx_strand_id
1 'polypeptide(L)'
;KLYIDGKETQLKGDGYHDHNWGNTPLQRLFDGWVWFRGKTENHTVIASELYTSDERGGYDIPILYIANEKDGVIVNRFGQDGLFTKYANKIEGLYNKSNEPYFSSFELLTENGRHVKISGQDVIDNTNLFKRAGLPWPIRLAMSQAKIDPYYTRFDSELRYEFDEGTEDGYGVLEVMDLK
;
A
#
# COMPACT_ATOMS: atom_id res chain seq x y z
N LYS A 1 23.06 -4.57 14.80
CA LYS A 1 23.00 -5.67 15.75
C LYS A 1 21.61 -5.72 16.37
N LEU A 2 21.00 -6.89 16.34
CA LEU A 2 19.69 -7.13 16.96
C LEU A 2 19.87 -8.22 18.03
N TYR A 3 19.18 -8.05 19.15
CA TYR A 3 19.14 -9.07 20.20
C TYR A 3 17.75 -9.71 20.21
N ILE A 4 17.69 -10.99 19.91
CA ILE A 4 16.47 -11.80 19.95
C ILE A 4 16.66 -12.85 21.04
N ASP A 5 15.80 -12.86 22.05
CA ASP A 5 15.87 -13.76 23.20
C ASP A 5 17.27 -13.79 23.87
N GLY A 6 17.90 -12.62 23.96
CA GLY A 6 19.23 -12.45 24.57
C GLY A 6 20.40 -12.89 23.67
N LYS A 7 20.15 -13.34 22.45
CA LYS A 7 21.20 -13.68 21.48
C LYS A 7 21.43 -12.56 20.47
N GLU A 8 22.69 -12.17 20.30
CA GLU A 8 23.07 -11.25 19.24
C GLU A 8 22.87 -11.92 17.87
N THR A 9 22.03 -11.30 17.02
CA THR A 9 21.76 -11.76 15.67
C THR A 9 22.18 -10.69 14.69
N GLN A 10 23.00 -11.04 13.70
CA GLN A 10 23.34 -10.16 12.59
C GLN A 10 22.33 -10.37 11.47
N LEU A 11 21.63 -9.31 11.11
CA LEU A 11 20.74 -9.29 9.96
C LEU A 11 21.31 -8.36 8.91
N LYS A 12 21.19 -8.75 7.65
CA LYS A 12 21.45 -7.91 6.48
C LYS A 12 20.23 -7.95 5.60
N GLY A 13 19.75 -6.80 5.19
CA GLY A 13 18.57 -6.68 4.34
C GLY A 13 18.22 -5.22 4.13
N ASP A 14 17.15 -5.00 3.38
CA ASP A 14 16.60 -3.68 3.14
C ASP A 14 15.54 -3.36 4.18
N GLY A 15 15.45 -2.09 4.53
CA GLY A 15 14.46 -1.58 5.45
C GLY A 15 13.68 -0.43 4.86
N TYR A 16 12.45 -0.30 5.28
CA TYR A 16 11.60 0.84 4.97
C TYR A 16 11.11 1.48 6.26
N HIS A 17 11.14 2.80 6.28
CA HIS A 17 10.57 3.58 7.37
C HIS A 17 9.87 4.81 6.80
N ASP A 18 8.64 5.03 7.24
CA ASP A 18 7.92 6.28 7.04
C ASP A 18 7.39 6.81 8.37
N HIS A 19 6.97 8.04 8.36
CA HIS A 19 6.34 8.68 9.52
C HIS A 19 5.22 9.60 9.05
N ASN A 20 3.99 9.22 9.40
CA ASN A 20 2.80 9.99 9.10
C ASN A 20 2.27 10.63 10.38
N TRP A 21 1.93 11.90 10.31
CA TRP A 21 1.36 12.63 11.44
C TRP A 21 0.21 13.53 10.99
N GLY A 22 -0.69 13.80 11.90
CA GLY A 22 -1.83 14.68 11.65
C GLY A 22 -2.67 14.85 12.91
N ASN A 23 -3.57 15.81 12.88
CA ASN A 23 -4.53 16.11 13.94
C ASN A 23 -5.94 15.56 13.66
N THR A 24 -6.11 14.87 12.55
CA THR A 24 -7.39 14.29 12.16
C THR A 24 -7.23 12.78 11.99
N PRO A 25 -8.11 11.96 12.59
CA PRO A 25 -8.10 10.52 12.41
C PRO A 25 -8.25 10.14 10.93
N LEU A 26 -7.46 9.17 10.45
CA LEU A 26 -7.40 8.78 9.04
C LEU A 26 -8.76 8.36 8.47
N GLN A 27 -9.58 7.65 9.25
CA GLN A 27 -10.92 7.20 8.86
C GLN A 27 -11.94 8.34 8.63
N ARG A 28 -11.60 9.58 8.98
CA ARG A 28 -12.37 10.77 8.65
C ARG A 28 -11.92 11.42 7.34
N LEU A 29 -10.78 11.02 6.83
CA LEU A 29 -10.19 11.56 5.62
C LEU A 29 -10.32 10.58 4.47
N PHE A 30 -10.10 9.29 4.77
CA PHE A 30 -10.00 8.23 3.77
C PHE A 30 -10.95 7.07 4.08
N ASP A 31 -11.40 6.44 3.02
CA ASP A 31 -12.12 5.17 3.08
C ASP A 31 -11.14 3.99 3.07
N GLY A 32 -9.96 4.19 2.48
CA GLY A 32 -8.91 3.21 2.39
C GLY A 32 -7.76 3.67 1.52
N TRP A 33 -6.84 2.76 1.26
CA TRP A 33 -5.73 2.96 0.31
C TRP A 33 -5.11 1.65 -0.15
N VAL A 34 -4.41 1.75 -1.25
CA VAL A 34 -3.40 0.78 -1.69
C VAL A 34 -2.04 1.44 -1.53
N TRP A 35 -1.07 0.73 -0.97
CA TRP A 35 0.28 1.22 -0.75
C TRP A 35 1.30 0.15 -1.06
N PHE A 36 2.18 0.45 -2.00
CA PHE A 36 3.33 -0.40 -2.33
C PHE A 36 4.62 0.31 -1.98
N ARG A 37 5.57 -0.47 -1.45
CA ARG A 37 6.96 -0.10 -1.30
C ARG A 37 7.84 -1.25 -1.73
N GLY A 38 8.80 -0.97 -2.57
CA GLY A 38 9.69 -2.00 -3.09
C GLY A 38 10.88 -1.43 -3.84
N LYS A 39 11.64 -2.32 -4.41
CA LYS A 39 12.83 -1.96 -5.18
C LYS A 39 13.05 -2.93 -6.33
N THR A 40 13.70 -2.44 -7.37
CA THR A 40 14.40 -3.20 -8.40
C THR A 40 15.90 -3.27 -8.07
N GLU A 41 16.72 -3.69 -9.00
CA GLU A 41 18.18 -3.65 -8.83
C GLU A 41 18.67 -2.21 -8.61
N ASN A 42 18.14 -1.25 -9.37
CA ASN A 42 18.66 0.13 -9.39
C ASN A 42 17.67 1.17 -8.84
N HIS A 43 16.40 0.85 -8.68
CA HIS A 43 15.39 1.83 -8.31
C HIS A 43 14.63 1.44 -7.04
N THR A 44 14.35 2.44 -6.22
CA THR A 44 13.35 2.37 -5.14
C THR A 44 12.03 2.93 -5.64
N VAL A 45 10.94 2.20 -5.39
CA VAL A 45 9.60 2.55 -5.85
C VAL A 45 8.63 2.60 -4.68
N ILE A 46 7.90 3.71 -4.56
CA ILE A 46 6.71 3.84 -3.73
C ILE A 46 5.56 4.18 -4.66
N ALA A 47 4.52 3.37 -4.62
CA ALA A 47 3.33 3.52 -5.45
C ALA A 47 2.08 3.38 -4.57
N SER A 48 1.17 4.33 -4.64
CA SER A 48 -0.02 4.33 -3.78
C SER A 48 -1.20 4.96 -4.48
N GLU A 49 -2.39 4.63 -4.01
CA GLU A 49 -3.60 5.39 -4.27
C GLU A 49 -4.42 5.48 -2.99
N LEU A 50 -4.78 6.69 -2.61
CA LEU A 50 -5.58 6.98 -1.43
C LEU A 50 -7.01 7.29 -1.88
N TYR A 51 -8.00 6.68 -1.23
CA TYR A 51 -9.42 6.89 -1.49
C TYR A 51 -9.96 7.84 -0.43
N THR A 52 -10.27 9.09 -0.81
CA THR A 52 -10.87 10.02 0.13
C THR A 52 -12.34 9.65 0.39
N SER A 53 -12.82 9.92 1.61
CA SER A 53 -14.22 9.70 1.93
C SER A 53 -15.14 10.61 1.11
N ASP A 54 -16.40 10.19 0.92
CA ASP A 54 -17.41 10.99 0.21
C ASP A 54 -17.57 12.40 0.81
N GLU A 55 -17.48 12.52 2.16
CA GLU A 55 -17.51 13.81 2.86
C GLU A 55 -16.32 14.71 2.50
N ARG A 56 -15.25 14.16 1.94
CA ARG A 56 -14.05 14.83 1.47
C ARG A 56 -13.95 14.94 -0.05
N GLY A 57 -15.04 14.56 -0.75
CA GLY A 57 -15.18 14.71 -2.18
C GLY A 57 -15.04 13.43 -2.99
N GLY A 58 -14.73 12.28 -2.37
CA GLY A 58 -14.65 10.98 -3.05
C GLY A 58 -13.57 10.92 -4.13
N TYR A 59 -12.40 11.52 -3.88
CA TYR A 59 -11.29 11.54 -4.84
C TYR A 59 -10.36 10.37 -4.66
N ASP A 60 -9.87 9.83 -5.77
CA ASP A 60 -8.73 8.92 -5.82
C ASP A 60 -7.46 9.74 -6.01
N ILE A 61 -6.50 9.57 -5.11
CA ILE A 61 -5.25 10.33 -5.09
C ILE A 61 -4.08 9.36 -5.34
N PRO A 62 -3.66 9.17 -6.59
CA PRO A 62 -2.48 8.38 -6.91
C PRO A 62 -1.20 9.09 -6.48
N ILE A 63 -0.22 8.30 -6.07
CA ILE A 63 1.10 8.74 -5.67
C ILE A 63 2.14 7.82 -6.30
N LEU A 64 3.14 8.41 -6.94
CA LEU A 64 4.28 7.68 -7.46
C LEU A 64 5.58 8.40 -7.14
N TYR A 65 6.45 7.69 -6.43
CA TYR A 65 7.80 8.12 -6.13
C TYR A 65 8.79 7.06 -6.63
N ILE A 66 9.75 7.48 -7.44
CA ILE A 66 10.83 6.62 -7.93
C ILE A 66 12.15 7.35 -7.74
N ALA A 67 13.12 6.67 -7.18
CA ALA A 67 14.47 7.19 -6.97
C ALA A 67 15.52 6.12 -7.25
N ASN A 68 16.73 6.54 -7.61
CA ASN A 68 17.91 5.71 -7.67
C ASN A 68 19.10 6.40 -6.98
N GLU A 69 20.20 5.66 -6.77
CA GLU A 69 21.38 6.22 -6.11
C GLU A 69 22.13 7.24 -6.97
N LYS A 70 22.06 7.11 -8.29
CA LYS A 70 22.81 7.95 -9.23
C LYS A 70 22.16 9.32 -9.44
N ASP A 71 20.86 9.34 -9.69
CA ASP A 71 20.14 10.53 -10.15
C ASP A 71 19.25 11.12 -9.04
N GLY A 72 19.16 10.44 -7.90
CA GLY A 72 18.26 10.82 -6.81
C GLY A 72 16.80 10.55 -7.16
N VAL A 73 15.93 11.53 -6.95
CA VAL A 73 14.49 11.43 -7.23
C VAL A 73 14.22 11.61 -8.71
N ILE A 74 13.68 10.60 -9.37
CA ILE A 74 13.36 10.58 -10.80
C ILE A 74 11.88 10.92 -11.04
N VAL A 75 11.00 10.35 -10.22
CA VAL A 75 9.57 10.61 -10.25
C VAL A 75 9.10 11.00 -8.86
N ASN A 76 8.37 12.10 -8.78
CA ASN A 76 7.66 12.53 -7.59
C ASN A 76 6.34 13.14 -8.05
N ARG A 77 5.29 12.31 -8.14
CA ARG A 77 3.97 12.68 -8.61
C ARG A 77 2.93 12.40 -7.55
N PHE A 78 1.99 13.31 -7.43
CA PHE A 78 0.90 13.26 -6.48
C PHE A 78 -0.37 13.80 -7.11
N GLY A 79 -1.46 13.03 -7.05
CA GLY A 79 -2.73 13.38 -7.65
C GLY A 79 -2.86 12.90 -9.11
N GLN A 80 -4.00 13.18 -9.71
CA GLN A 80 -4.39 12.64 -11.03
C GLN A 80 -3.77 13.36 -12.23
N ASP A 81 -2.98 14.40 -12.01
CA ASP A 81 -2.32 15.15 -13.09
C ASP A 81 -1.13 14.36 -13.65
N GLY A 82 -1.35 13.76 -14.81
CA GLY A 82 -0.35 12.95 -15.52
C GLY A 82 0.02 11.62 -14.85
N LEU A 83 -0.82 11.14 -13.94
CA LEU A 83 -0.68 9.83 -13.28
C LEU A 83 -1.99 9.05 -13.37
N PHE A 84 -1.94 7.84 -13.91
CA PHE A 84 -3.09 6.99 -14.15
C PHE A 84 -2.94 5.67 -13.39
N THR A 85 -4.01 5.24 -12.75
CA THR A 85 -4.07 3.97 -12.01
C THR A 85 -4.91 2.94 -12.72
N LYS A 86 -4.58 1.67 -12.52
CA LYS A 86 -5.34 0.53 -13.00
C LYS A 86 -5.25 -0.63 -12.02
N TYR A 87 -6.39 -1.24 -11.76
CA TYR A 87 -6.50 -2.45 -10.95
C TYR A 87 -6.81 -3.65 -11.83
N ALA A 88 -6.14 -4.77 -11.55
CA ALA A 88 -6.40 -6.05 -12.17
C ALA A 88 -6.33 -7.16 -11.10
N ASN A 89 -6.83 -8.35 -11.43
CA ASN A 89 -6.71 -9.56 -10.62
C ASN A 89 -7.20 -9.42 -9.17
N LYS A 90 -8.49 -9.64 -8.98
CA LYS A 90 -9.09 -9.81 -7.65
C LYS A 90 -8.61 -11.13 -7.03
N ILE A 91 -8.27 -11.11 -5.74
CA ILE A 91 -7.94 -12.33 -5.00
C ILE A 91 -9.21 -12.99 -4.54
N GLU A 92 -9.42 -14.25 -4.93
CA GLU A 92 -10.51 -15.07 -4.41
C GLU A 92 -10.23 -15.47 -2.95
N GLY A 93 -11.28 -15.40 -2.12
CA GLY A 93 -11.21 -15.83 -0.72
C GLY A 93 -10.68 -14.81 0.28
N LEU A 94 -10.22 -13.66 -0.18
CA LEU A 94 -9.91 -12.51 0.67
C LEU A 94 -10.96 -11.43 0.46
N TYR A 95 -11.72 -11.15 1.49
CA TYR A 95 -12.84 -10.23 1.44
C TYR A 95 -12.74 -9.20 2.55
N ASN A 96 -13.11 -7.98 2.23
CA ASN A 96 -13.41 -6.96 3.21
C ASN A 96 -14.76 -7.27 3.90
N LYS A 97 -15.22 -6.38 4.76
CA LYS A 97 -16.51 -6.49 5.44
C LYS A 97 -17.70 -6.54 4.49
N SER A 98 -17.61 -5.87 3.36
CA SER A 98 -18.65 -5.86 2.31
C SER A 98 -18.67 -7.15 1.48
N ASN A 99 -17.80 -8.10 1.78
CA ASN A 99 -17.62 -9.35 1.04
C ASN A 99 -17.15 -9.12 -0.40
N GLU A 100 -16.41 -8.05 -0.63
CA GLU A 100 -15.77 -7.77 -1.90
C GLU A 100 -14.30 -8.19 -1.88
N PRO A 101 -13.79 -8.85 -2.93
CA PRO A 101 -12.41 -9.30 -2.97
C PRO A 101 -11.46 -8.11 -3.11
N TYR A 102 -10.32 -8.16 -2.41
CA TYR A 102 -9.23 -7.21 -2.61
C TYR A 102 -8.54 -7.40 -3.96
N PHE A 103 -8.00 -6.33 -4.50
CA PHE A 103 -7.14 -6.41 -5.66
C PHE A 103 -5.74 -6.86 -5.26
N SER A 104 -5.18 -7.80 -6.03
CA SER A 104 -3.79 -8.24 -5.88
C SER A 104 -2.84 -7.60 -6.89
N SER A 105 -3.36 -6.85 -7.85
CA SER A 105 -2.57 -6.20 -8.88
C SER A 105 -2.92 -4.73 -8.97
N PHE A 106 -1.87 -3.90 -9.03
CA PHE A 106 -1.96 -2.44 -9.03
C PHE A 106 -0.93 -1.89 -10.02
N GLU A 107 -1.39 -1.02 -10.91
CA GLU A 107 -0.54 -0.42 -11.93
C GLU A 107 -0.64 1.09 -11.89
N LEU A 108 0.50 1.75 -12.05
CA LEU A 108 0.60 3.20 -12.24
C LEU A 108 1.33 3.51 -13.54
N LEU A 109 0.72 4.38 -14.33
CA LEU A 109 1.26 4.86 -15.60
C LEU A 109 1.39 6.37 -15.55
N THR A 110 2.56 6.89 -15.92
CA THR A 110 2.78 8.34 -16.07
C THR A 110 2.51 8.78 -17.52
N GLU A 111 2.17 10.04 -17.72
CA GLU A 111 1.96 10.64 -19.06
C GLU A 111 3.17 10.52 -20.00
N ASN A 112 4.37 10.44 -19.45
CA ASN A 112 5.63 10.25 -20.19
C ASN A 112 6.04 8.79 -20.36
N GLY A 113 5.12 7.85 -20.17
CA GLY A 113 5.29 6.44 -20.54
C GLY A 113 5.98 5.55 -19.49
N ARG A 114 6.36 6.06 -18.32
CA ARG A 114 6.86 5.21 -17.24
C ARG A 114 5.73 4.39 -16.66
N HIS A 115 5.94 3.09 -16.50
CA HIS A 115 4.92 2.17 -16.05
C HIS A 115 5.42 1.31 -14.89
N VAL A 116 4.68 1.33 -13.80
CA VAL A 116 4.92 0.50 -12.62
C VAL A 116 3.79 -0.51 -12.51
N LYS A 117 4.14 -1.79 -12.54
CA LYS A 117 3.21 -2.92 -12.35
C LYS A 117 3.59 -3.65 -11.09
N ILE A 118 2.62 -3.87 -10.23
CA ILE A 118 2.78 -4.55 -8.94
C ILE A 118 1.81 -5.71 -8.92
N SER A 119 2.31 -6.91 -8.61
CA SER A 119 1.51 -8.13 -8.52
C SER A 119 1.72 -8.78 -7.17
N GLY A 120 0.69 -8.78 -6.33
CA GLY A 120 0.67 -9.54 -5.09
C GLY A 120 0.71 -11.03 -5.38
N GLN A 121 1.63 -11.74 -4.73
CA GLN A 121 1.84 -13.17 -4.88
C GLN A 121 1.25 -13.90 -3.68
N ASP A 122 1.87 -13.77 -2.53
CA ASP A 122 1.49 -14.44 -1.30
C ASP A 122 0.95 -13.45 -0.27
N VAL A 123 -0.08 -13.87 0.47
CA VAL A 123 -0.62 -13.08 1.58
C VAL A 123 0.28 -13.21 2.79
N ILE A 124 0.92 -12.13 3.20
CA ILE A 124 1.72 -12.07 4.43
C ILE A 124 0.81 -12.09 5.65
N ASP A 125 -0.19 -11.21 5.66
CA ASP A 125 -1.26 -11.21 6.65
C ASP A 125 -2.55 -10.55 6.11
N ASN A 126 -3.67 -10.93 6.75
CA ASN A 126 -4.97 -10.32 6.54
C ASN A 126 -5.65 -10.19 7.90
N THR A 127 -5.82 -8.98 8.36
CA THR A 127 -6.17 -8.76 9.76
C THR A 127 -7.20 -7.64 9.94
N ASN A 128 -8.19 -7.90 10.78
CA ASN A 128 -9.04 -6.86 11.31
C ASN A 128 -8.28 -6.13 12.44
N LEU A 129 -8.05 -4.82 12.28
CA LEU A 129 -7.22 -4.05 13.20
C LEU A 129 -7.82 -3.93 14.60
N PHE A 130 -9.15 -3.96 14.74
CA PHE A 130 -9.78 -3.91 16.07
C PHE A 130 -9.63 -5.21 16.84
N LYS A 131 -9.65 -6.36 16.13
CA LYS A 131 -9.34 -7.65 16.76
C LYS A 131 -7.89 -7.70 17.21
N ARG A 132 -6.97 -7.23 16.38
CA ARG A 132 -5.54 -7.16 16.67
C ARG A 132 -5.22 -6.23 17.85
N ALA A 133 -5.91 -5.09 17.93
CA ALA A 133 -5.75 -4.14 19.03
C ALA A 133 -6.35 -4.61 20.36
N GLY A 134 -7.03 -5.76 20.37
CA GLY A 134 -7.65 -6.30 21.60
C GLY A 134 -8.79 -5.47 22.14
N LEU A 135 -9.46 -4.67 21.31
CA LEU A 135 -10.55 -3.82 21.76
C LEU A 135 -11.71 -4.67 22.32
N PRO A 136 -12.28 -4.26 23.46
CA PRO A 136 -13.43 -4.93 24.06
C PRO A 136 -14.61 -5.03 23.08
N TRP A 137 -15.34 -6.14 23.13
CA TRP A 137 -16.45 -6.41 22.21
C TRP A 137 -17.52 -5.31 22.13
N PRO A 138 -17.90 -4.61 23.23
CA PRO A 138 -18.91 -3.54 23.13
C PRO A 138 -18.42 -2.35 22.30
N ILE A 139 -17.13 -2.02 22.40
CA ILE A 139 -16.50 -0.97 21.60
C ILE A 139 -16.47 -1.38 20.14
N ARG A 140 -16.08 -2.61 19.83
CA ARG A 140 -16.11 -3.14 18.45
C ARG A 140 -17.50 -3.11 17.85
N LEU A 141 -18.52 -3.49 18.63
CA LEU A 141 -19.91 -3.44 18.19
C LEU A 141 -20.36 -2.01 17.87
N ALA A 142 -20.04 -1.06 18.74
CA ALA A 142 -20.38 0.35 18.51
C ALA A 142 -19.71 0.91 17.25
N MET A 143 -18.42 0.58 17.03
CA MET A 143 -17.67 0.99 15.84
C MET A 143 -18.21 0.33 14.57
N SER A 144 -18.57 -0.95 14.66
CA SER A 144 -19.22 -1.67 13.55
C SER A 144 -20.56 -1.05 13.17
N GLN A 145 -21.37 -0.62 14.15
CA GLN A 145 -22.61 0.12 13.86
C GLN A 145 -22.33 1.48 13.20
N ALA A 146 -21.20 2.10 13.50
CA ALA A 146 -20.71 3.30 12.84
C ALA A 146 -20.07 3.03 11.48
N LYS A 147 -20.14 1.78 10.97
CA LYS A 147 -19.49 1.32 9.73
C LYS A 147 -17.96 1.52 9.72
N ILE A 148 -17.33 1.39 10.87
CA ILE A 148 -15.88 1.41 11.02
C ILE A 148 -15.44 0.00 11.38
N ASP A 149 -14.80 -0.70 10.45
CA ASP A 149 -14.32 -2.08 10.64
C ASP A 149 -13.05 -2.32 9.80
N PRO A 150 -11.92 -1.74 10.23
CA PRO A 150 -10.73 -1.64 9.40
C PRO A 150 -10.08 -2.99 9.20
N TYR A 151 -9.88 -3.33 7.93
CA TYR A 151 -9.11 -4.47 7.47
C TYR A 151 -7.80 -4.03 6.83
N TYR A 152 -6.75 -4.76 7.15
CA TYR A 152 -5.41 -4.55 6.64
C TYR A 152 -4.86 -5.85 6.06
N THR A 153 -4.55 -5.82 4.78
CA THR A 153 -3.99 -6.97 4.06
C THR A 153 -2.65 -6.61 3.46
N ARG A 154 -1.65 -7.46 3.65
CA ARG A 154 -0.32 -7.31 3.06
C ARG A 154 0.01 -8.50 2.18
N PHE A 155 0.65 -8.19 1.07
CA PHE A 155 1.11 -9.17 0.09
C PHE A 155 2.62 -9.04 -0.08
N ASP A 156 3.30 -10.18 -0.15
CA ASP A 156 4.58 -10.25 -0.84
C ASP A 156 4.31 -10.07 -2.33
N SER A 157 5.10 -9.23 -3.00
CA SER A 157 4.71 -8.74 -4.31
C SER A 157 5.89 -8.62 -5.26
N GLU A 158 5.64 -8.97 -6.51
CA GLU A 158 6.53 -8.68 -7.62
C GLU A 158 6.30 -7.25 -8.10
N LEU A 159 7.40 -6.62 -8.50
CA LEU A 159 7.46 -5.30 -9.10
C LEU A 159 8.04 -5.41 -10.49
N ARG A 160 7.40 -4.74 -11.46
CA ARG A 160 7.97 -4.49 -12.78
C ARG A 160 7.91 -3.00 -13.08
N TYR A 161 9.06 -2.42 -13.35
CA TYR A 161 9.20 -1.01 -13.72
C TYR A 161 9.68 -0.90 -15.16
N GLU A 162 8.86 -0.30 -16.01
CA GLU A 162 9.12 -0.06 -17.44
C GLU A 162 9.37 1.45 -17.64
N PHE A 163 10.44 1.79 -18.35
CA PHE A 163 10.89 3.16 -18.63
C PHE A 163 11.60 3.23 -19.99
N ASP A 164 11.94 4.42 -20.45
CA ASP A 164 12.48 4.62 -21.81
C ASP A 164 13.71 3.79 -22.12
N GLU A 165 14.60 3.61 -21.15
CA GLU A 165 15.85 2.87 -21.30
C GLU A 165 15.69 1.36 -21.12
N GLY A 166 14.53 0.88 -20.64
CA GLY A 166 14.33 -0.55 -20.43
C GLY A 166 13.26 -0.95 -19.44
N THR A 167 13.45 -2.13 -18.89
CA THR A 167 12.56 -2.72 -17.88
C THR A 167 13.40 -3.33 -16.77
N GLU A 168 12.98 -3.14 -15.55
CA GLU A 168 13.56 -3.78 -14.38
C GLU A 168 12.49 -4.53 -13.59
N ASP A 169 12.80 -5.74 -13.16
CA ASP A 169 11.99 -6.52 -12.25
C ASP A 169 12.53 -6.39 -10.82
N GLY A 170 11.64 -6.50 -9.85
CA GLY A 170 11.96 -6.34 -8.45
C GLY A 170 10.90 -6.92 -7.54
N TYR A 171 10.92 -6.54 -6.29
CA TYR A 171 10.02 -7.05 -5.27
C TYR A 171 9.68 -5.97 -4.23
N GLY A 172 8.64 -6.24 -3.46
CA GLY A 172 8.22 -5.36 -2.39
C GLY A 172 7.02 -5.88 -1.62
N VAL A 173 6.42 -5.00 -0.87
CA VAL A 173 5.20 -5.28 -0.10
C VAL A 173 4.08 -4.39 -0.58
N LEU A 174 2.98 -5.01 -1.00
CA LEU A 174 1.72 -4.35 -1.32
C LEU A 174 0.79 -4.44 -0.12
N GLU A 175 0.26 -3.31 0.29
CA GLU A 175 -0.70 -3.18 1.38
C GLU A 175 -2.03 -2.68 0.84
N VAL A 176 -3.11 -3.28 1.30
CA VAL A 176 -4.48 -2.82 1.06
C VAL A 176 -5.13 -2.54 2.40
N MET A 177 -5.56 -1.32 2.60
CA MET A 177 -6.28 -0.87 3.78
C MET A 177 -7.70 -0.52 3.41
N ASP A 178 -8.65 -1.14 4.09
CA ASP A 178 -10.06 -0.78 4.09
C ASP A 178 -10.40 -0.24 5.49
N LEU A 179 -10.90 0.98 5.57
CA LEU A 179 -11.22 1.67 6.82
C LEU A 179 -12.72 1.67 7.15
N LYS A 180 -13.57 1.19 6.23
CA LYS A 180 -15.04 1.15 6.37
C LYS A 180 -15.61 -0.20 6.79
#